data_6f7556430afd0f1038654d28383eb730
#
_entry.id   6f7556430afd0f1038654d28383eb730
#
_cell.length_a   1.000
_cell.length_b   1.000
_cell.length_c   1.000
_cell.angle_alpha   90.00
_cell.angle_beta   90.00
_cell.angle_gamma   90.00
#
_symmetry.space_group_name_H-M   'P 1'
#
loop_
_entity.id
_entity.type
_entity.pdbx_description
1 polymer ?
#
loop_
_entity_poly.entity_id
_entity_poly.type
_entity_poly.pdbx_seq_one_letter_code
_entity_poly.pdbx_strand_id
1 'polypeptide(L)'
;MKVTVYSREAIEYIIAEGSFPDNTAVISFCDPELKHIDKDYFRVDYTSVCDDVFYCEVDDLDLDYLPEKGYTYDSFFPEAPELAAYINKAFRDGRDIICQCEYGQSRSAGCAAAILEHFYRRGIEIFTDYKYYPNQVVYHKVFDALESAAFQPTEYLQRVHDYSGTKFLFDRNVVEESLNRLPQTKRDILYMYLWERQSMALIYFGGYFYGSKTGLYT
;
A
#
# COMPACT_ATOMS: atom_id res chain seq x y z
N MET A 1 6.95 -11.51 8.29
CA MET A 1 7.08 -10.07 8.60
C MET A 1 6.05 -9.72 9.65
N LYS A 2 6.48 -9.18 10.77
CA LYS A 2 5.61 -8.62 11.81
C LYS A 2 5.43 -7.12 11.53
N VAL A 3 4.22 -6.59 11.76
CA VAL A 3 3.93 -5.15 11.67
C VAL A 3 3.52 -4.68 13.06
N THR A 4 4.17 -3.65 13.56
CA THR A 4 3.93 -3.14 14.92
C THR A 4 3.68 -1.64 14.86
N VAL A 5 2.71 -1.15 15.64
CA VAL A 5 2.35 0.27 15.72
C VAL A 5 2.85 0.85 17.03
N TYR A 6 3.54 2.00 16.95
CA TYR A 6 4.05 2.73 18.10
C TYR A 6 3.64 4.22 18.06
N SER A 7 3.43 4.79 19.26
CA SER A 7 3.45 6.23 19.43
C SER A 7 4.88 6.74 19.45
N ARG A 8 5.06 8.05 19.31
CA ARG A 8 6.34 8.72 19.48
C ARG A 8 6.94 8.43 20.86
N GLU A 9 6.19 8.65 21.92
CA GLU A 9 6.63 8.41 23.29
C GLU A 9 7.10 6.96 23.49
N ALA A 10 6.33 5.98 23.00
CA ALA A 10 6.67 4.57 23.16
C ALA A 10 7.94 4.18 22.37
N ILE A 11 8.13 4.72 21.17
CA ILE A 11 9.33 4.40 20.38
C ILE A 11 10.58 5.09 20.95
N GLU A 12 10.47 6.34 21.39
CA GLU A 12 11.58 7.06 22.04
C GLU A 12 11.99 6.35 23.34
N TYR A 13 11.02 5.81 24.09
CA TYR A 13 11.31 5.00 25.29
C TYR A 13 12.12 3.75 24.96
N ILE A 14 11.71 2.93 23.98
CA ILE A 14 12.45 1.70 23.63
C ILE A 14 13.82 1.99 23.01
N ILE A 15 14.01 3.13 22.35
CA ILE A 15 15.33 3.60 21.90
C ILE A 15 16.22 3.92 23.09
N ALA A 16 15.70 4.70 24.05
CA ALA A 16 16.45 5.10 25.24
C ALA A 16 16.84 3.89 26.12
N GLU A 17 15.97 2.90 26.24
CA GLU A 17 16.24 1.66 26.99
C GLU A 17 17.16 0.69 26.23
N GLY A 18 17.55 0.96 24.99
CA GLY A 18 18.36 0.08 24.18
C GLY A 18 17.68 -1.24 23.82
N SER A 19 16.34 -1.27 23.79
CA SER A 19 15.52 -2.44 23.50
C SER A 19 14.86 -2.40 22.12
N PHE A 20 15.40 -1.56 21.20
CA PHE A 20 14.92 -1.48 19.84
C PHE A 20 15.13 -2.82 19.11
N PRO A 21 14.09 -3.35 18.40
CA PRO A 21 14.19 -4.67 17.80
C PRO A 21 15.13 -4.70 16.59
N ASP A 22 15.93 -5.75 16.50
CA ASP A 22 16.80 -6.02 15.36
C ASP A 22 16.00 -6.31 14.07
N ASN A 23 16.66 -6.21 12.92
CA ASN A 23 16.12 -6.55 11.60
C ASN A 23 14.78 -5.89 11.28
N THR A 24 14.68 -4.63 11.65
CA THR A 24 13.43 -3.84 11.51
C THR A 24 13.60 -2.71 10.50
N ALA A 25 12.59 -2.47 9.70
CA ALA A 25 12.40 -1.29 8.86
C ALA A 25 11.37 -0.36 9.54
N VAL A 26 11.58 0.94 9.49
CA VAL A 26 10.72 1.92 10.17
C VAL A 26 10.01 2.82 9.17
N ILE A 27 8.71 3.01 9.37
CA ILE A 27 7.90 4.03 8.70
C ILE A 27 7.49 5.04 9.77
N SER A 28 8.04 6.25 9.68
CA SER A 28 7.86 7.29 10.70
C SER A 28 7.07 8.46 10.11
N PHE A 29 5.82 8.61 10.58
CA PHE A 29 4.98 9.75 10.24
C PHE A 29 5.26 10.91 11.19
N CYS A 30 5.63 12.06 10.62
CA CYS A 30 5.76 13.31 11.33
C CYS A 30 4.75 14.33 10.79
N ASP A 31 4.39 15.26 11.66
CA ASP A 31 3.36 16.27 11.41
C ASP A 31 4.01 17.56 10.89
N PRO A 32 3.81 17.93 9.60
CA PRO A 32 4.39 19.17 9.07
C PRO A 32 3.86 20.43 9.76
N GLU A 33 2.59 20.44 10.19
CA GLU A 33 2.01 21.60 10.89
C GLU A 33 2.67 21.83 12.26
N LEU A 34 3.03 20.76 12.98
CA LEU A 34 3.69 20.91 14.29
C LEU A 34 5.03 21.63 14.18
N LYS A 35 5.79 21.44 13.09
CA LYS A 35 7.04 22.18 12.84
C LYS A 35 6.83 23.69 12.71
N HIS A 36 5.65 24.13 12.28
CA HIS A 36 5.32 25.56 12.17
C HIS A 36 4.87 26.16 13.49
N ILE A 37 4.28 25.37 14.36
CA ILE A 37 3.74 25.79 15.66
C ILE A 37 4.82 25.72 16.75
N ASP A 38 5.57 24.62 16.76
CA ASP A 38 6.63 24.35 17.75
C ASP A 38 7.98 24.24 17.03
N LYS A 39 8.85 25.25 17.26
CA LYS A 39 10.18 25.28 16.67
C LYS A 39 11.12 24.21 17.21
N ASP A 40 10.79 23.67 18.38
CA ASP A 40 11.53 22.60 19.04
C ASP A 40 10.99 21.21 18.68
N TYR A 41 9.97 21.14 17.81
CA TYR A 41 9.46 19.88 17.30
C TYR A 41 10.42 19.28 16.25
N PHE A 42 10.95 18.12 16.57
CA PHE A 42 11.81 17.32 15.68
C PHE A 42 11.16 15.95 15.46
N ARG A 43 11.38 15.38 14.27
CA ARG A 43 11.03 13.98 14.02
C ARG A 43 11.83 13.06 14.95
N VAL A 44 11.31 11.84 15.20
CA VAL A 44 12.05 10.84 15.99
C VAL A 44 13.39 10.54 15.35
N ASP A 45 14.44 10.51 16.15
CA ASP A 45 15.78 10.18 15.71
C ASP A 45 16.06 8.67 15.89
N TYR A 46 16.24 7.96 14.80
CA TYR A 46 16.55 6.53 14.76
C TYR A 46 18.02 6.25 14.46
N THR A 47 18.88 7.25 14.26
CA THR A 47 20.24 7.09 13.76
C THR A 47 21.13 6.17 14.60
N SER A 48 20.83 6.03 15.89
CA SER A 48 21.57 5.16 16.80
C SER A 48 21.14 3.68 16.76
N VAL A 49 19.95 3.38 16.17
CA VAL A 49 19.32 2.06 16.30
C VAL A 49 18.84 1.46 14.96
N CYS A 50 18.63 2.28 13.94
CA CYS A 50 18.10 1.81 12.65
C CYS A 50 18.52 2.72 11.50
N ASP A 51 19.19 2.15 10.50
CA ASP A 51 19.59 2.87 9.28
C ASP A 51 18.51 2.88 8.20
N ASP A 52 17.49 2.03 8.33
CA ASP A 52 16.44 1.83 7.33
C ASP A 52 15.13 2.45 7.81
N VAL A 53 15.00 3.76 7.61
CA VAL A 53 13.85 4.57 8.05
C VAL A 53 13.27 5.34 6.88
N PHE A 54 11.98 5.18 6.64
CA PHE A 54 11.21 6.01 5.71
C PHE A 54 10.39 7.05 6.49
N TYR A 55 10.74 8.33 6.30
CA TYR A 55 10.03 9.42 6.93
C TYR A 55 8.92 9.93 6.01
N CYS A 56 7.69 10.00 6.54
CA CYS A 56 6.51 10.54 5.88
C CYS A 56 6.13 11.87 6.55
N GLU A 57 6.17 12.97 5.79
CA GLU A 57 5.68 14.28 6.26
C GLU A 57 4.22 14.44 5.81
N VAL A 58 3.29 13.94 6.62
CA VAL A 58 1.86 13.85 6.28
C VAL A 58 1.02 14.25 7.48
N ASP A 59 0.14 15.25 7.30
CA ASP A 59 -0.82 15.66 8.30
C ASP A 59 -1.85 14.56 8.60
N ASP A 60 -2.38 14.55 9.81
CA ASP A 60 -3.41 13.60 10.22
C ASP A 60 -4.80 14.12 9.83
N LEU A 61 -5.15 14.01 8.56
CA LEU A 61 -6.39 14.53 7.99
C LEU A 61 -7.31 13.41 7.56
N ASP A 62 -8.60 13.56 7.85
CA ASP A 62 -9.67 12.76 7.26
C ASP A 62 -10.06 13.32 5.88
N LEU A 63 -10.75 12.50 5.09
CA LEU A 63 -11.13 12.82 3.71
C LEU A 63 -11.92 14.13 3.60
N ASP A 64 -12.80 14.39 4.56
CA ASP A 64 -13.67 15.58 4.57
C ASP A 64 -12.88 16.89 4.81
N TYR A 65 -11.72 16.79 5.47
CA TYR A 65 -10.86 17.96 5.77
C TYR A 65 -9.81 18.25 4.70
N LEU A 66 -9.56 17.36 3.76
CA LEU A 66 -8.56 17.58 2.70
C LEU A 66 -8.83 18.88 1.91
N PRO A 67 -10.07 19.18 1.44
CA PRO A 67 -10.34 20.41 0.69
C PRO A 67 -10.13 21.69 1.51
N GLU A 68 -10.41 21.65 2.81
CA GLU A 68 -10.20 22.81 3.70
C GLU A 68 -8.72 23.18 3.85
N LYS A 69 -7.85 22.17 3.72
CA LYS A 69 -6.38 22.32 3.75
C LYS A 69 -5.78 22.49 2.34
N GLY A 70 -6.61 22.59 1.30
CA GLY A 70 -6.17 22.79 -0.08
C GLY A 70 -5.68 21.51 -0.78
N TYR A 71 -5.97 20.35 -0.24
CA TYR A 71 -5.65 19.07 -0.85
C TYR A 71 -6.85 18.47 -1.61
N THR A 72 -6.54 17.74 -2.67
CA THR A 72 -7.42 16.70 -3.23
C THR A 72 -6.93 15.34 -2.74
N TYR A 73 -7.76 14.31 -2.87
CA TYR A 73 -7.32 12.95 -2.58
C TYR A 73 -6.03 12.59 -3.35
N ASP A 74 -5.93 12.96 -4.62
CA ASP A 74 -4.77 12.64 -5.45
C ASP A 74 -3.50 13.39 -5.04
N SER A 75 -3.63 14.66 -4.63
CA SER A 75 -2.48 15.48 -4.22
C SER A 75 -2.02 15.25 -2.78
N PHE A 76 -2.84 14.59 -1.95
CA PHE A 76 -2.47 14.24 -0.58
C PHE A 76 -1.60 13.00 -0.55
N PHE A 77 -0.53 13.04 0.22
CA PHE A 77 0.44 11.96 0.40
C PHE A 77 1.03 11.44 -0.94
N PRO A 78 1.67 12.30 -1.72
CA PRO A 78 2.23 11.95 -3.04
C PRO A 78 3.37 10.91 -2.94
N GLU A 79 4.01 10.74 -1.78
CA GLU A 79 5.11 9.78 -1.56
C GLU A 79 4.61 8.34 -1.31
N ALA A 80 3.31 8.08 -1.38
CA ALA A 80 2.76 6.73 -1.17
C ALA A 80 3.35 5.67 -2.12
N PRO A 81 3.66 5.93 -3.41
CA PRO A 81 4.32 4.98 -4.28
C PRO A 81 5.74 4.62 -3.83
N GLU A 82 6.54 5.59 -3.38
CA GLU A 82 7.88 5.38 -2.85
C GLU A 82 7.83 4.59 -1.55
N LEU A 83 6.85 4.89 -0.68
CA LEU A 83 6.60 4.13 0.53
C LEU A 83 6.23 2.68 0.21
N ALA A 84 5.38 2.44 -0.79
CA ALA A 84 5.03 1.09 -1.23
C ALA A 84 6.25 0.31 -1.74
N ALA A 85 7.15 0.95 -2.48
CA ALA A 85 8.41 0.34 -2.91
C ALA A 85 9.31 -0.03 -1.71
N TYR A 86 9.39 0.85 -0.71
CA TYR A 86 10.10 0.62 0.54
C TYR A 86 9.53 -0.57 1.33
N ILE A 87 8.20 -0.63 1.50
CA ILE A 87 7.50 -1.73 2.17
C ILE A 87 7.76 -3.06 1.46
N ASN A 88 7.65 -3.08 0.11
CA ASN A 88 7.91 -4.26 -0.69
C ASN A 88 9.36 -4.74 -0.57
N LYS A 89 10.32 -3.80 -0.47
CA LYS A 89 11.73 -4.13 -0.21
C LYS A 89 11.89 -4.77 1.17
N ALA A 90 11.35 -4.17 2.23
CA ALA A 90 11.41 -4.70 3.58
C ALA A 90 10.80 -6.13 3.66
N PHE A 91 9.68 -6.36 2.97
CA PHE A 91 9.05 -7.68 2.88
C PHE A 91 9.97 -8.71 2.21
N ARG A 92 10.57 -8.38 1.06
CA ARG A 92 11.50 -9.29 0.36
C ARG A 92 12.75 -9.59 1.17
N ASP A 93 13.23 -8.61 1.93
CA ASP A 93 14.42 -8.73 2.78
C ASP A 93 14.12 -9.46 4.10
N GLY A 94 12.87 -9.89 4.33
CA GLY A 94 12.43 -10.60 5.53
C GLY A 94 12.49 -9.77 6.81
N ARG A 95 12.33 -8.43 6.68
CA ARG A 95 12.36 -7.51 7.83
C ARG A 95 10.99 -7.34 8.44
N ASP A 96 10.96 -7.07 9.74
CA ASP A 96 9.78 -6.60 10.42
C ASP A 96 9.58 -5.10 10.17
N ILE A 97 8.35 -4.61 10.26
CA ILE A 97 8.02 -3.18 10.04
C ILE A 97 7.46 -2.57 11.31
N ILE A 98 8.03 -1.44 11.69
CA ILE A 98 7.45 -0.54 12.69
C ILE A 98 6.78 0.63 11.95
N CYS A 99 5.49 0.86 12.22
CA CYS A 99 4.77 2.07 11.84
C CYS A 99 4.66 2.98 13.05
N GLN A 100 5.19 4.18 12.97
CA GLN A 100 5.17 5.16 14.08
C GLN A 100 4.51 6.45 13.63
N CYS A 101 3.67 7.06 14.47
CA CYS A 101 3.21 8.43 14.37
C CYS A 101 3.13 9.06 15.76
N GLU A 102 2.67 10.29 15.90
CA GLU A 102 2.68 11.01 17.17
C GLU A 102 1.99 10.22 18.29
N TYR A 103 0.77 9.76 18.05
CA TYR A 103 -0.03 9.06 19.07
C TYR A 103 -0.05 7.52 18.90
N GLY A 104 0.46 6.98 17.79
CA GLY A 104 0.40 5.54 17.50
C GLY A 104 -1.02 5.01 17.29
N GLN A 105 -1.95 5.86 16.86
CA GLN A 105 -3.37 5.48 16.77
C GLN A 105 -3.98 5.70 15.38
N SER A 106 -3.55 6.72 14.64
CA SER A 106 -4.19 7.12 13.39
C SER A 106 -3.35 6.78 12.16
N ARG A 107 -2.41 7.64 11.71
CA ARG A 107 -1.59 7.45 10.49
C ARG A 107 -0.80 6.14 10.49
N SER A 108 -0.09 5.85 11.58
CA SER A 108 0.67 4.61 11.72
C SER A 108 -0.23 3.38 11.73
N ALA A 109 -1.42 3.47 12.34
CA ALA A 109 -2.40 2.39 12.33
C ALA A 109 -3.01 2.20 10.93
N GLY A 110 -3.32 3.29 10.20
CA GLY A 110 -3.78 3.22 8.81
C GLY A 110 -2.76 2.55 7.89
N CYS A 111 -1.49 2.94 8.01
CA CYS A 111 -0.38 2.32 7.27
C CYS A 111 -0.21 0.83 7.62
N ALA A 112 -0.20 0.48 8.92
CA ALA A 112 -0.09 -0.90 9.38
C ALA A 112 -1.25 -1.78 8.88
N ALA A 113 -2.49 -1.24 8.90
CA ALA A 113 -3.66 -1.93 8.36
C ALA A 113 -3.51 -2.21 6.85
N ALA A 114 -3.02 -1.23 6.07
CA ALA A 114 -2.78 -1.38 4.64
C ALA A 114 -1.75 -2.48 4.34
N ILE A 115 -0.64 -2.50 5.09
CA ILE A 115 0.40 -3.53 4.97
C ILE A 115 -0.15 -4.91 5.30
N LEU A 116 -0.86 -5.04 6.44
CA LEU A 116 -1.44 -6.31 6.85
C LEU A 116 -2.51 -6.80 5.87
N GLU A 117 -3.31 -5.89 5.31
CA GLU A 117 -4.30 -6.24 4.30
C GLU A 117 -3.65 -6.74 3.01
N HIS A 118 -2.66 -6.00 2.50
CA HIS A 118 -1.98 -6.34 1.26
C HIS A 118 -1.31 -7.73 1.31
N PHE A 119 -0.49 -7.99 2.32
CA PHE A 119 0.31 -9.22 2.38
C PHE A 119 -0.43 -10.42 3.00
N TYR A 120 -1.37 -10.18 3.92
CA TYR A 120 -1.94 -11.24 4.76
C TYR A 120 -3.47 -11.28 4.78
N ARG A 121 -4.16 -10.30 4.18
CA ARG A 121 -5.62 -10.12 4.26
C ARG A 121 -6.13 -9.99 5.71
N ARG A 122 -5.35 -9.29 6.53
CA ARG A 122 -5.57 -9.15 7.98
C ARG A 122 -5.68 -7.68 8.44
N GLY A 123 -5.85 -6.73 7.53
CA GLY A 123 -5.97 -5.32 7.87
C GLY A 123 -7.12 -5.03 8.84
N ILE A 124 -8.19 -5.82 8.77
CA ILE A 124 -9.34 -5.71 9.66
C ILE A 124 -8.97 -5.84 11.15
N GLU A 125 -7.89 -6.53 11.51
CA GLU A 125 -7.46 -6.68 12.89
C GLU A 125 -7.09 -5.35 13.55
N ILE A 126 -6.52 -4.42 12.76
CA ILE A 126 -6.24 -3.06 13.24
C ILE A 126 -7.53 -2.25 13.42
N PHE A 127 -8.48 -2.36 12.47
CA PHE A 127 -9.75 -1.63 12.54
C PHE A 127 -10.65 -2.09 13.69
N THR A 128 -10.52 -3.33 14.14
CA THR A 128 -11.32 -3.88 15.24
C THR A 128 -10.70 -3.73 16.63
N ASP A 129 -9.44 -3.31 16.70
CA ASP A 129 -8.77 -3.03 17.99
C ASP A 129 -9.10 -1.61 18.45
N TYR A 130 -9.85 -1.49 19.55
CA TYR A 130 -10.35 -0.22 20.10
C TYR A 130 -9.28 0.81 20.48
N LYS A 131 -8.02 0.40 20.54
CA LYS A 131 -6.91 1.35 20.80
C LYS A 131 -6.53 2.16 19.56
N TYR A 132 -6.99 1.76 18.35
CA TYR A 132 -6.67 2.42 17.10
C TYR A 132 -7.88 3.16 16.51
N TYR A 133 -7.58 4.25 15.83
CA TYR A 133 -8.48 5.01 14.96
C TYR A 133 -7.79 5.18 13.59
N PRO A 134 -7.66 4.11 12.80
CA PRO A 134 -6.82 4.10 11.62
C PRO A 134 -7.26 5.18 10.62
N ASN A 135 -6.34 6.08 10.25
CA ASN A 135 -6.58 7.09 9.24
C ASN A 135 -6.90 6.42 7.90
N GLN A 136 -8.12 6.61 7.42
CA GLN A 136 -8.62 5.93 6.23
C GLN A 136 -7.96 6.44 4.96
N VAL A 137 -7.59 7.73 4.91
CA VAL A 137 -6.91 8.29 3.73
C VAL A 137 -5.53 7.68 3.60
N VAL A 138 -4.75 7.62 4.69
CA VAL A 138 -3.44 6.97 4.70
C VAL A 138 -3.57 5.48 4.35
N TYR A 139 -4.57 4.78 4.94
CA TYR A 139 -4.84 3.39 4.60
C TYR A 139 -5.03 3.18 3.10
N HIS A 140 -5.95 3.92 2.48
CA HIS A 140 -6.24 3.76 1.07
C HIS A 140 -5.08 4.17 0.17
N LYS A 141 -4.38 5.27 0.48
CA LYS A 141 -3.21 5.71 -0.30
C LYS A 141 -2.09 4.67 -0.29
N VAL A 142 -1.79 4.10 0.88
CA VAL A 142 -0.76 3.06 1.01
C VAL A 142 -1.21 1.75 0.36
N PHE A 143 -2.45 1.33 0.60
CA PHE A 143 -2.99 0.10 0.02
C PHE A 143 -3.05 0.15 -1.50
N ASP A 144 -3.57 1.24 -2.08
CA ASP A 144 -3.63 1.42 -3.54
C ASP A 144 -2.24 1.46 -4.18
N ALA A 145 -1.27 2.08 -3.50
CA ALA A 145 0.12 2.10 -3.96
C ALA A 145 0.76 0.70 -3.92
N LEU A 146 0.50 -0.10 -2.86
CA LEU A 146 0.97 -1.47 -2.76
C LEU A 146 0.34 -2.37 -3.82
N GLU A 147 -0.97 -2.28 -4.06
CA GLU A 147 -1.65 -3.04 -5.10
C GLU A 147 -1.13 -2.64 -6.50
N SER A 148 -0.89 -1.35 -6.72
CA SER A 148 -0.32 -0.85 -7.99
C SER A 148 1.11 -1.32 -8.21
N ALA A 149 1.93 -1.36 -7.15
CA ALA A 149 3.30 -1.85 -7.21
C ALA A 149 3.37 -3.39 -7.42
N ALA A 150 2.41 -4.13 -6.86
CA ALA A 150 2.27 -5.57 -7.12
C ALA A 150 1.91 -5.86 -8.58
N PHE A 151 1.29 -4.89 -9.26
CA PHE A 151 0.91 -4.97 -10.67
C PHE A 151 1.98 -4.40 -11.62
N GLN A 152 3.23 -4.17 -11.15
CA GLN A 152 4.32 -3.87 -12.08
C GLN A 152 4.41 -5.02 -13.10
N PRO A 153 4.35 -4.72 -14.40
CA PRO A 153 4.55 -5.75 -15.41
C PRO A 153 5.90 -6.40 -15.10
N THR A 154 5.88 -7.67 -14.76
CA THR A 154 7.13 -8.42 -14.57
C THR A 154 7.99 -8.22 -15.84
N GLU A 155 9.33 -8.42 -15.75
CA GLU A 155 10.25 -8.43 -16.91
C GLU A 155 9.68 -9.17 -18.13
N TYR A 156 8.77 -10.10 -17.90
CA TYR A 156 8.06 -10.86 -18.93
C TYR A 156 7.13 -9.98 -19.78
N LEU A 157 6.35 -9.05 -19.18
CA LEU A 157 5.51 -8.12 -19.94
C LEU A 157 6.33 -7.04 -20.63
N GLN A 158 7.45 -6.62 -20.03
CA GLN A 158 8.39 -5.72 -20.66
C GLN A 158 9.07 -6.36 -21.89
N ARG A 159 9.47 -7.65 -21.80
CA ARG A 159 9.98 -8.42 -22.96
C ARG A 159 8.94 -8.61 -24.06
N VAL A 160 7.67 -8.77 -23.69
CA VAL A 160 6.59 -8.90 -24.67
C VAL A 160 6.33 -7.57 -25.37
N HIS A 161 6.46 -6.43 -24.66
CA HIS A 161 6.36 -5.09 -25.25
C HIS A 161 7.51 -4.79 -26.20
N ASP A 162 8.73 -5.18 -25.86
CA ASP A 162 9.94 -4.96 -26.68
C ASP A 162 9.97 -5.85 -27.92
N TYR A 163 9.28 -7.02 -27.87
CA TYR A 163 9.32 -8.00 -28.97
C TYR A 163 8.25 -7.81 -30.04
N SER A 164 7.13 -7.15 -29.75
CA SER A 164 5.97 -7.16 -30.64
C SER A 164 5.62 -5.85 -31.33
N GLY A 165 6.24 -4.74 -30.95
CA GLY A 165 6.07 -3.43 -31.65
C GLY A 165 4.62 -2.98 -31.92
N THR A 166 3.56 -3.75 -31.58
CA THR A 166 2.15 -3.30 -31.70
C THR A 166 1.06 -4.33 -31.40
N LYS A 167 1.32 -5.59 -31.10
CA LYS A 167 0.21 -6.53 -30.79
C LYS A 167 0.58 -7.50 -29.69
N PHE A 168 -0.08 -7.39 -28.54
CA PHE A 168 -0.10 -8.43 -27.53
C PHE A 168 -0.88 -9.65 -28.06
N LEU A 169 -0.18 -10.66 -28.51
CA LEU A 169 -0.76 -11.97 -28.76
C LEU A 169 -0.64 -12.79 -27.46
N PHE A 170 -1.63 -12.64 -26.57
CA PHE A 170 -1.81 -13.65 -25.54
C PHE A 170 -2.31 -14.93 -26.23
N ASP A 171 -1.59 -16.04 -26.04
CA ASP A 171 -2.13 -17.33 -26.40
C ASP A 171 -3.38 -17.56 -25.52
N ARG A 172 -4.53 -17.56 -26.17
CA ARG A 172 -5.85 -17.74 -25.55
C ARG A 172 -5.87 -18.95 -24.63
N ASN A 173 -5.27 -20.03 -25.10
CA ASN A 173 -5.28 -21.30 -24.39
C ASN A 173 -4.50 -21.21 -23.07
N VAL A 174 -3.37 -20.49 -23.05
CA VAL A 174 -2.56 -20.28 -21.84
C VAL A 174 -3.30 -19.45 -20.80
N VAL A 175 -4.02 -18.39 -21.24
CA VAL A 175 -4.82 -17.55 -20.35
C VAL A 175 -6.02 -18.33 -19.81
N GLU A 176 -6.77 -19.01 -20.66
CA GLU A 176 -7.92 -19.83 -20.25
C GLU A 176 -7.49 -20.99 -19.34
N GLU A 177 -6.38 -21.64 -19.62
CA GLU A 177 -5.85 -22.70 -18.76
C GLU A 177 -5.41 -22.17 -17.39
N SER A 178 -4.78 -21.00 -17.34
CA SER A 178 -4.38 -20.35 -16.10
C SER A 178 -5.60 -19.91 -15.26
N LEU A 179 -6.61 -19.34 -15.91
CA LEU A 179 -7.88 -18.98 -15.25
C LEU A 179 -8.64 -20.21 -14.74
N ASN A 180 -8.62 -21.30 -15.50
CA ASN A 180 -9.29 -22.55 -15.12
C ASN A 180 -8.64 -23.28 -13.93
N ARG A 181 -7.38 -22.99 -13.63
CA ARG A 181 -6.70 -23.47 -12.41
C ARG A 181 -7.11 -22.72 -11.14
N LEU A 182 -7.76 -21.55 -11.28
CA LEU A 182 -8.25 -20.80 -10.12
C LEU A 182 -9.60 -21.36 -9.63
N PRO A 183 -9.83 -21.40 -8.30
CA PRO A 183 -11.16 -21.65 -7.76
C PRO A 183 -12.20 -20.69 -8.34
N GLN A 184 -13.44 -21.15 -8.53
CA GLN A 184 -14.53 -20.35 -9.12
C GLN A 184 -14.69 -18.99 -8.46
N THR A 185 -14.68 -18.96 -7.11
CA THR A 185 -14.78 -17.73 -6.33
C THR A 185 -13.67 -16.70 -6.64
N LYS A 186 -12.44 -17.16 -6.87
CA LYS A 186 -11.33 -16.28 -7.25
C LYS A 186 -11.46 -15.77 -8.68
N ARG A 187 -12.00 -16.58 -9.58
CA ARG A 187 -12.33 -16.17 -10.94
C ARG A 187 -13.39 -15.09 -10.96
N ASP A 188 -14.45 -15.26 -10.18
CA ASP A 188 -15.56 -14.31 -10.09
C ASP A 188 -15.09 -12.96 -9.52
N ILE A 189 -14.25 -12.97 -8.49
CA ILE A 189 -13.63 -11.77 -7.93
C ILE A 189 -12.73 -11.08 -8.97
N LEU A 190 -11.90 -11.83 -9.68
CA LEU A 190 -11.04 -11.28 -10.73
C LEU A 190 -11.87 -10.66 -11.85
N TYR A 191 -12.97 -11.29 -12.28
CA TYR A 191 -13.89 -10.74 -13.28
C TYR A 191 -14.57 -9.46 -12.79
N MET A 192 -15.04 -9.41 -11.54
CA MET A 192 -15.60 -8.21 -10.95
C MET A 192 -14.57 -7.07 -10.88
N TYR A 193 -13.38 -7.36 -10.38
CA TYR A 193 -12.30 -6.38 -10.28
C TYR A 193 -11.90 -5.81 -11.64
N LEU A 194 -11.76 -6.65 -12.66
CA LEU A 194 -11.46 -6.23 -14.01
C LEU A 194 -12.61 -5.41 -14.62
N TRP A 195 -13.85 -5.73 -14.28
CA TRP A 195 -15.02 -5.02 -14.76
C TRP A 195 -15.17 -3.60 -14.14
N GLU A 196 -14.95 -3.49 -12.84
CA GLU A 196 -15.14 -2.23 -12.11
C GLU A 196 -14.06 -1.18 -12.42
N ARG A 197 -12.82 -1.59 -12.64
CA ARG A 197 -11.71 -0.65 -12.80
C ARG A 197 -11.55 -0.03 -14.18
N GLN A 198 -12.28 -0.41 -15.21
CA GLN A 198 -12.15 0.12 -16.59
C GLN A 198 -10.68 0.32 -17.02
N SER A 199 -9.75 -0.46 -16.48
CA SER A 199 -8.33 -0.30 -16.73
C SER A 199 -7.98 -0.67 -18.19
N MET A 200 -6.85 -0.17 -18.70
CA MET A 200 -6.36 -0.53 -20.03
C MET A 200 -6.23 -2.06 -20.21
N ALA A 201 -5.92 -2.78 -19.14
CA ALA A 201 -5.96 -4.23 -19.12
C ALA A 201 -7.37 -4.77 -19.40
N LEU A 202 -8.42 -4.09 -18.92
CA LEU A 202 -9.82 -4.41 -19.21
C LEU A 202 -10.18 -4.19 -20.68
N ILE A 203 -9.63 -3.18 -21.33
CA ILE A 203 -9.88 -2.97 -22.77
C ILE A 203 -9.27 -4.12 -23.55
N TYR A 204 -8.10 -4.59 -23.16
CA TYR A 204 -7.45 -5.74 -23.79
C TYR A 204 -8.07 -7.08 -23.42
N PHE A 205 -8.42 -7.29 -22.16
CA PHE A 205 -9.13 -8.49 -21.70
C PHE A 205 -10.63 -8.41 -21.96
N GLY A 206 -11.25 -7.23 -21.78
CA GLY A 206 -12.68 -6.99 -21.95
C GLY A 206 -13.15 -7.12 -23.38
N GLY A 207 -12.37 -6.67 -24.35
CA GLY A 207 -12.67 -6.91 -25.77
C GLY A 207 -12.68 -8.41 -26.10
N TYR A 208 -11.88 -9.15 -25.38
CA TYR A 208 -11.75 -10.59 -25.52
C TYR A 208 -12.89 -11.37 -24.83
N PHE A 209 -13.30 -10.91 -23.65
CA PHE A 209 -14.42 -11.46 -22.89
C PHE A 209 -15.77 -11.01 -23.41
N TYR A 210 -15.88 -9.77 -23.91
CA TYR A 210 -17.10 -9.26 -24.51
C TYR A 210 -17.43 -10.01 -25.83
N GLY A 211 -16.41 -10.34 -26.62
CA GLY A 211 -16.59 -11.15 -27.82
C GLY A 211 -17.09 -12.57 -27.56
N SER A 212 -16.76 -13.14 -26.39
CA SER A 212 -17.27 -14.48 -26.00
C SER A 212 -18.66 -14.42 -25.36
N LYS A 213 -19.07 -13.28 -24.76
CA LYS A 213 -20.41 -13.09 -24.20
C LYS A 213 -21.46 -12.64 -25.22
N THR A 214 -21.06 -11.89 -26.24
CA THR A 214 -21.98 -11.51 -27.32
C THR A 214 -22.40 -12.69 -28.20
N GLY A 215 -21.66 -13.80 -28.16
CA GLY A 215 -22.09 -15.06 -28.76
C GLY A 215 -23.20 -15.81 -27.99
N LEU A 216 -23.61 -15.31 -26.82
CA LEU A 216 -24.68 -15.87 -26.00
C LEU A 216 -26.03 -15.11 -26.15
N TYR A 217 -26.06 -14.05 -26.98
CA TYR A 217 -27.27 -13.24 -27.20
C TYR A 217 -27.64 -13.10 -28.70
N THR A 218 -27.29 -14.08 -29.51
CA THR A 218 -27.87 -14.25 -30.86
C THR A 218 -28.65 -15.53 -30.96
#